data_e2d7609607124db9754e614035fee0e3
#
_entry.id   e2d7609607124db9754e614035fee0e3
#
_cell.length_a   1.000
_cell.length_b   1.000
_cell.length_c   1.000
_cell.angle_alpha   90.00
_cell.angle_beta   90.00
_cell.angle_gamma   90.00
#
_symmetry.space_group_name_H-M   'P 1'
#
loop_
_entity.id
_entity.type
_entity.pdbx_description
1 polymer ?
#
loop_
_entity_poly.entity_id
_entity_poly.type
_entity_poly.pdbx_seq_one_letter_code
_entity_poly.pdbx_strand_id
1 'polypeptide(L)'
;MQPFSFVLGNTEFTFFENAGSYTIAESVTPPHIHAMPELFIALKGEAVISGDFGKRQITGRNACLIPPRLYHDVACDTSYNRIALLFVFRKACSGTDILDTYSAFCELLLGGEPFFAEYDPTFLENIYRCLNDVPVLRYEKMKHILSLIFLEMIHRSNTAKVYDKALFIKKNGYYETVNAFDAEFQKCLSQDKSFRELCEALFMSERQVLRIVTAEYRKTIVELRSEMRMRRAVFYLENTSLSVSQIAETLNYSTPESFSVVFKKYYQKTPGAVRREAHAKKNLP
;
A
#
# COMPACT_ATOMS: atom_id res chain seq x y z
N MET A 1 -1.63 -16.58 -5.81
CA MET A 1 -3.05 -16.98 -5.64
C MET A 1 -3.86 -16.36 -6.76
N GLN A 2 -4.96 -16.98 -7.20
CA GLN A 2 -5.81 -16.36 -8.23
C GLN A 2 -6.63 -15.21 -7.61
N PRO A 3 -6.87 -14.12 -8.36
CA PRO A 3 -7.74 -13.04 -7.89
C PRO A 3 -9.11 -13.61 -7.51
N PHE A 4 -9.72 -13.10 -6.44
CA PHE A 4 -11.08 -13.46 -6.08
C PHE A 4 -11.98 -12.24 -6.09
N SER A 5 -13.24 -12.44 -6.45
CA SER A 5 -14.22 -11.35 -6.59
C SER A 5 -15.51 -11.66 -5.83
N PHE A 6 -16.16 -10.59 -5.37
CA PHE A 6 -17.52 -10.65 -4.85
C PHE A 6 -18.27 -9.35 -5.10
N VAL A 7 -19.59 -9.41 -5.00
CA VAL A 7 -20.46 -8.23 -5.13
C VAL A 7 -21.02 -7.84 -3.77
N LEU A 8 -20.94 -6.56 -3.45
CA LEU A 8 -21.55 -5.95 -2.28
C LEU A 8 -22.37 -4.74 -2.73
N GLY A 9 -23.69 -4.73 -2.46
CA GLY A 9 -24.58 -3.71 -3.01
C GLY A 9 -24.50 -3.63 -4.53
N ASN A 10 -24.19 -2.48 -5.07
CA ASN A 10 -23.99 -2.26 -6.51
C ASN A 10 -22.51 -2.25 -6.93
N THR A 11 -21.62 -2.83 -6.13
CA THR A 11 -20.18 -2.82 -6.39
C THR A 11 -19.62 -4.23 -6.48
N GLU A 12 -18.88 -4.50 -7.53
CA GLU A 12 -18.05 -5.69 -7.67
C GLU A 12 -16.61 -5.34 -7.26
N PHE A 13 -16.09 -6.08 -6.28
CA PHE A 13 -14.71 -5.98 -5.80
C PHE A 13 -13.90 -7.15 -6.32
N THR A 14 -12.68 -6.89 -6.77
CA THR A 14 -11.69 -7.92 -7.13
C THR A 14 -10.43 -7.69 -6.34
N PHE A 15 -10.02 -8.68 -5.56
CA PHE A 15 -8.84 -8.64 -4.69
C PHE A 15 -7.69 -9.40 -5.34
N PHE A 16 -6.50 -8.82 -5.14
CA PHE A 16 -5.23 -9.40 -5.55
C PHE A 16 -4.43 -9.71 -4.30
N GLU A 17 -4.01 -10.95 -4.15
CA GLU A 17 -3.15 -11.32 -3.05
C GLU A 17 -1.75 -10.75 -3.27
N ASN A 18 -1.29 -9.94 -2.35
CA ASN A 18 0.07 -9.43 -2.37
C ASN A 18 0.99 -10.44 -1.65
N ALA A 19 2.15 -10.75 -2.24
CA ALA A 19 3.16 -11.56 -1.59
C ALA A 19 3.62 -10.85 -0.30
N GLY A 20 3.21 -11.32 0.86
CA GLY A 20 3.44 -10.67 2.16
C GLY A 20 2.18 -10.43 2.97
N SER A 21 1.01 -10.81 2.46
CA SER A 21 -0.30 -10.61 3.12
C SER A 21 -0.43 -11.27 4.50
N TYR A 22 0.45 -12.19 4.85
CA TYR A 22 0.36 -12.97 6.09
C TYR A 22 1.64 -12.92 6.93
N THR A 23 2.52 -11.98 6.68
CA THR A 23 3.82 -11.99 7.34
C THR A 23 3.67 -11.56 8.79
N ILE A 24 4.00 -12.48 9.67
CA ILE A 24 4.46 -12.16 11.01
C ILE A 24 5.81 -11.49 10.79
N ALA A 25 5.85 -10.19 10.88
CA ALA A 25 7.08 -9.49 10.64
C ALA A 25 7.43 -8.67 11.86
N GLU A 26 8.57 -8.97 12.43
CA GLU A 26 9.49 -7.94 12.87
C GLU A 26 9.95 -7.19 11.61
N SER A 27 9.05 -6.71 10.79
CA SER A 27 9.40 -6.18 9.49
C SER A 27 8.78 -4.82 9.28
N VAL A 28 9.66 -3.96 9.09
CA VAL A 28 9.45 -2.63 8.56
C VAL A 28 9.17 -2.76 7.07
N THR A 29 8.02 -2.26 6.62
CA THR A 29 7.75 -2.11 5.19
C THR A 29 8.24 -0.73 4.77
N PRO A 30 9.32 -0.63 3.98
CA PRO A 30 9.85 0.66 3.58
C PRO A 30 8.87 1.41 2.67
N PRO A 31 9.01 2.72 2.52
CA PRO A 31 8.14 3.54 1.69
C PRO A 31 7.94 2.93 0.31
N HIS A 32 6.67 2.80 -0.06
CA HIS A 32 6.24 2.30 -1.35
C HIS A 32 4.98 3.01 -1.82
N ILE A 33 4.60 2.75 -3.05
CA ILE A 33 3.42 3.29 -3.71
C ILE A 33 2.84 2.20 -4.62
N HIS A 34 1.55 2.16 -4.76
CA HIS A 34 0.86 1.30 -5.71
C HIS A 34 -0.30 2.03 -6.38
N ALA A 35 -0.70 1.56 -7.56
CA ALA A 35 -1.74 2.19 -8.37
C ALA A 35 -3.16 1.79 -7.96
N MET A 36 -3.30 0.76 -7.11
CA MET A 36 -4.58 0.26 -6.60
C MET A 36 -4.79 0.71 -5.15
N PRO A 37 -6.04 0.83 -4.69
CA PRO A 37 -6.31 0.95 -3.26
C PRO A 37 -5.86 -0.30 -2.51
N GLU A 38 -5.42 -0.11 -1.28
CA GLU A 38 -5.05 -1.18 -0.36
C GLU A 38 -5.98 -1.20 0.85
N LEU A 39 -6.50 -2.38 1.16
CA LEU A 39 -7.12 -2.65 2.44
C LEU A 39 -6.08 -3.29 3.36
N PHE A 40 -5.75 -2.60 4.42
CA PHE A 40 -4.80 -3.00 5.44
C PHE A 40 -5.55 -3.34 6.73
N ILE A 41 -5.39 -4.56 7.24
CA ILE A 41 -6.06 -5.04 8.44
C ILE A 41 -4.99 -5.44 9.45
N ALA A 42 -4.93 -4.74 10.57
CA ALA A 42 -4.05 -5.07 11.68
C ALA A 42 -4.68 -6.20 12.52
N LEU A 43 -3.97 -7.32 12.65
CA LEU A 43 -4.47 -8.50 13.35
C LEU A 43 -3.94 -8.59 14.79
N LYS A 44 -2.67 -8.23 15.01
CA LYS A 44 -2.01 -8.30 16.31
C LYS A 44 -0.84 -7.33 16.38
N GLY A 45 -0.53 -6.85 17.58
CA GLY A 45 0.58 -5.92 17.83
C GLY A 45 0.23 -4.48 17.47
N GLU A 46 1.25 -3.65 17.42
CA GLU A 46 1.15 -2.22 17.14
C GLU A 46 2.13 -1.84 16.03
N ALA A 47 1.72 -0.92 15.18
CA ALA A 47 2.58 -0.37 14.15
C ALA A 47 2.23 1.11 13.89
N VAL A 48 3.10 1.79 13.18
CA VAL A 48 2.86 3.15 12.70
C VAL A 48 2.81 3.11 11.18
N ILE A 49 1.70 3.52 10.61
CA ILE A 49 1.62 3.84 9.18
C ILE A 49 2.00 5.30 9.02
N SER A 50 2.94 5.58 8.12
CA SER A 50 3.41 6.93 7.81
C SER A 50 3.29 7.21 6.32
N GLY A 51 3.14 8.48 5.98
CA GLY A 51 3.07 8.94 4.60
C GLY A 51 2.95 10.45 4.51
N ASP A 52 2.56 10.94 3.35
CA ASP A 52 2.34 12.39 3.15
C ASP A 52 1.20 12.94 4.03
N PHE A 53 0.34 12.06 4.55
CA PHE A 53 -0.73 12.34 5.51
C PHE A 53 -0.26 12.41 6.98
N GLY A 54 1.04 12.26 7.24
CA GLY A 54 1.62 12.19 8.58
C GLY A 54 1.78 10.77 9.09
N LYS A 55 1.78 10.61 10.42
CA LYS A 55 1.93 9.32 11.10
C LYS A 55 0.64 8.96 11.84
N ARG A 56 0.22 7.70 11.76
CA ARG A 56 -0.93 7.15 12.48
C ARG A 56 -0.55 5.83 13.15
N GLN A 57 -0.79 5.74 14.45
CA GLN A 57 -0.66 4.47 15.17
C GLN A 57 -1.84 3.57 14.83
N ILE A 58 -1.56 2.31 14.60
CA ILE A 58 -2.55 1.25 14.37
C ILE A 58 -2.27 0.09 15.31
N THR A 59 -3.34 -0.49 15.80
CA THR A 59 -3.30 -1.63 16.72
C THR A 59 -4.05 -2.80 16.11
N GLY A 60 -3.98 -3.97 16.72
CA GLY A 60 -4.70 -5.16 16.30
C GLY A 60 -6.25 -5.05 16.28
N ARG A 61 -6.79 -3.84 16.24
CA ARG A 61 -8.23 -3.56 16.10
C ARG A 61 -8.55 -2.66 14.92
N ASN A 62 -7.52 -2.26 14.18
CA ASN A 62 -7.69 -1.28 13.12
C ASN A 62 -7.66 -1.94 11.73
N ALA A 63 -8.50 -1.45 10.85
CA ALA A 63 -8.29 -1.54 9.42
C ALA A 63 -8.13 -0.15 8.82
N CYS A 64 -7.34 -0.08 7.77
CA CYS A 64 -7.06 1.14 7.05
C CYS A 64 -7.30 0.92 5.56
N LEU A 65 -8.04 1.83 4.96
CA LEU A 65 -8.19 1.90 3.51
C LEU A 65 -7.25 2.95 2.97
N ILE A 66 -6.23 2.52 2.23
CA ILE A 66 -5.20 3.39 1.67
C ILE A 66 -5.56 3.70 0.21
N PRO A 67 -5.73 4.99 -0.14
CA PRO A 67 -5.99 5.39 -1.51
C PRO A 67 -4.88 5.00 -2.49
N PRO A 68 -5.20 4.83 -3.79
CA PRO A 68 -4.20 4.58 -4.80
C PRO A 68 -3.22 5.76 -4.92
N ARG A 69 -1.98 5.47 -5.27
CA ARG A 69 -0.90 6.44 -5.50
C ARG A 69 -0.49 7.26 -4.27
N LEU A 70 -0.87 6.83 -3.09
CA LEU A 70 -0.42 7.42 -1.84
C LEU A 70 0.86 6.73 -1.37
N TYR A 71 1.91 7.52 -1.13
CA TYR A 71 3.14 7.02 -0.53
C TYR A 71 2.91 6.70 0.94
N HIS A 72 3.27 5.48 1.32
CA HIS A 72 3.19 5.06 2.71
C HIS A 72 4.27 4.04 3.06
N ASP A 73 4.54 3.94 4.34
CA ASP A 73 5.39 2.94 4.97
C ASP A 73 4.73 2.40 6.23
N VAL A 74 5.23 1.29 6.72
CA VAL A 74 4.79 0.71 7.99
C VAL A 74 6.02 0.37 8.82
N ALA A 75 6.10 0.92 10.02
CA ALA A 75 7.14 0.63 10.99
C ALA A 75 6.53 0.02 12.25
N CYS A 76 7.19 -0.99 12.84
CA CYS A 76 6.84 -1.56 14.13
C CYS A 76 8.10 -1.87 14.93
N ASP A 77 8.02 -1.67 16.23
CA ASP A 77 9.11 -1.96 17.17
C ASP A 77 9.01 -3.38 17.77
N THR A 78 7.88 -4.05 17.55
CA THR A 78 7.57 -5.40 18.07
C THR A 78 6.93 -6.25 16.98
N SER A 79 6.73 -7.54 17.25
CA SER A 79 6.03 -8.42 16.31
C SER A 79 4.62 -7.90 16.00
N TYR A 80 4.31 -7.81 14.73
CA TYR A 80 3.09 -7.25 14.20
C TYR A 80 2.52 -8.13 13.08
N ASN A 81 1.24 -8.44 13.16
CA ASN A 81 0.54 -9.27 12.18
C ASN A 81 -0.48 -8.45 11.44
N ARG A 82 -0.49 -8.58 10.12
CA ARG A 82 -1.42 -7.88 9.24
C ARG A 82 -1.87 -8.72 8.06
N ILE A 83 -2.96 -8.28 7.46
CA ILE A 83 -3.35 -8.63 6.10
C ILE A 83 -3.30 -7.35 5.28
N ALA A 84 -2.67 -7.39 4.11
CA ALA A 84 -2.64 -6.30 3.15
C ALA A 84 -3.17 -6.83 1.81
N LEU A 85 -4.27 -6.25 1.32
CA LEU A 85 -4.97 -6.68 0.12
C LEU A 85 -5.07 -5.49 -0.84
N LEU A 86 -4.45 -5.61 -1.99
CA LEU A 86 -4.71 -4.71 -3.10
C LEU A 86 -6.03 -5.11 -3.78
N PHE A 87 -6.81 -4.14 -4.19
CA PHE A 87 -8.07 -4.43 -4.86
C PHE A 87 -8.44 -3.39 -5.92
N VAL A 88 -9.36 -3.78 -6.77
CA VAL A 88 -10.09 -2.88 -7.66
C VAL A 88 -11.58 -3.05 -7.42
N PHE A 89 -12.36 -2.05 -7.78
CA PHE A 89 -13.80 -2.14 -7.72
C PHE A 89 -14.44 -1.46 -8.94
N ARG A 90 -15.62 -1.91 -9.30
CA ARG A 90 -16.42 -1.37 -10.39
C ARG A 90 -17.90 -1.45 -10.06
N LYS A 91 -18.72 -0.65 -10.76
CA LYS A 91 -20.16 -0.78 -10.65
C LYS A 91 -20.57 -2.16 -11.18
N ALA A 92 -21.30 -2.92 -10.38
CA ALA A 92 -21.77 -4.25 -10.76
C ALA A 92 -22.85 -4.15 -11.83
N CYS A 93 -22.83 -5.10 -12.80
CA CYS A 93 -23.88 -5.20 -13.80
C CYS A 93 -25.21 -5.75 -13.23
N SER A 94 -25.13 -6.45 -12.09
CA SER A 94 -26.26 -7.01 -11.36
C SER A 94 -26.03 -6.76 -9.87
N GLY A 95 -26.83 -5.93 -9.27
CA GLY A 95 -26.74 -5.63 -7.84
C GLY A 95 -28.03 -5.00 -7.37
N THR A 96 -28.24 -4.96 -6.06
CA THR A 96 -29.36 -4.23 -5.48
C THR A 96 -28.99 -2.75 -5.34
N ASP A 97 -29.79 -1.85 -5.92
CA ASP A 97 -29.60 -0.41 -5.76
C ASP A 97 -29.98 0.12 -4.36
N ILE A 98 -30.24 -0.79 -3.40
CA ILE A 98 -30.62 -0.43 -2.02
C ILE A 98 -29.46 0.27 -1.29
N LEU A 99 -28.22 -0.12 -1.61
CA LEU A 99 -27.02 0.48 -1.02
C LEU A 99 -26.04 0.84 -2.15
N ASP A 100 -25.83 2.14 -2.35
CA ASP A 100 -24.84 2.63 -3.32
C ASP A 100 -23.42 2.56 -2.73
N THR A 101 -22.91 1.35 -2.64
CA THR A 101 -21.56 1.07 -2.18
C THR A 101 -20.51 1.65 -3.11
N TYR A 102 -20.81 1.72 -4.44
CA TYR A 102 -19.87 2.23 -5.43
C TYR A 102 -19.54 3.70 -5.19
N SER A 103 -20.56 4.54 -5.05
CA SER A 103 -20.35 5.96 -4.78
C SER A 103 -19.67 6.19 -3.43
N ALA A 104 -20.03 5.42 -2.40
CA ALA A 104 -19.41 5.50 -1.09
C ALA A 104 -17.89 5.18 -1.14
N PHE A 105 -17.49 4.13 -1.88
CA PHE A 105 -16.07 3.82 -2.06
C PHE A 105 -15.33 4.84 -2.89
N CYS A 106 -15.97 5.37 -3.95
CA CYS A 106 -15.40 6.47 -4.71
C CYS A 106 -15.09 7.67 -3.79
N GLU A 107 -15.99 8.02 -2.89
CA GLU A 107 -15.82 9.14 -1.97
C GLU A 107 -14.71 8.87 -0.94
N LEU A 108 -14.70 7.69 -0.33
CA LEU A 108 -13.65 7.27 0.61
C LEU A 108 -12.24 7.36 0.03
N LEU A 109 -12.10 7.05 -1.27
CA LEU A 109 -10.81 7.03 -1.94
C LEU A 109 -10.43 8.37 -2.61
N LEU A 110 -11.40 9.25 -2.86
CA LEU A 110 -11.16 10.57 -3.45
C LEU A 110 -10.53 11.57 -2.48
N GLY A 111 -10.70 11.36 -1.18
CA GLY A 111 -10.16 12.24 -0.15
C GLY A 111 -8.63 12.34 -0.15
N GLY A 112 -7.93 11.40 -0.81
CA GLY A 112 -6.47 11.40 -0.92
C GLY A 112 -5.75 11.06 0.39
N GLU A 113 -6.49 10.83 1.48
CA GLU A 113 -5.98 10.42 2.78
C GLU A 113 -6.47 9.02 3.15
N PRO A 114 -5.69 8.24 3.93
CA PRO A 114 -6.14 6.94 4.41
C PRO A 114 -7.36 7.08 5.33
N PHE A 115 -8.30 6.17 5.18
CA PHE A 115 -9.43 6.04 6.07
C PHE A 115 -9.18 4.95 7.11
N PHE A 116 -9.26 5.28 8.39
CA PHE A 116 -9.03 4.36 9.50
C PHE A 116 -10.36 4.00 10.17
N ALA A 117 -10.57 2.70 10.42
CA ALA A 117 -11.70 2.19 11.17
C ALA A 117 -11.24 1.23 12.26
N GLU A 118 -11.90 1.27 13.41
CA GLU A 118 -11.68 0.35 14.52
C GLU A 118 -12.74 -0.74 14.52
N TYR A 119 -12.34 -2.00 14.82
CA TYR A 119 -13.21 -3.17 14.79
C TYR A 119 -13.28 -3.87 16.13
N ASP A 120 -14.39 -4.57 16.33
CA ASP A 120 -14.57 -5.45 17.48
C ASP A 120 -13.53 -6.60 17.43
N PRO A 121 -12.88 -6.94 18.56
CA PRO A 121 -11.92 -8.03 18.63
C PRO A 121 -12.41 -9.38 18.12
N THR A 122 -13.74 -9.65 18.22
CA THR A 122 -14.33 -10.88 17.71
C THR A 122 -14.20 -11.03 16.20
N PHE A 123 -14.11 -9.92 15.47
CA PHE A 123 -13.80 -9.91 14.04
C PHE A 123 -12.43 -10.53 13.75
N LEU A 124 -11.44 -10.21 14.58
CA LEU A 124 -10.07 -10.72 14.42
C LEU A 124 -10.00 -12.23 14.60
N GLU A 125 -10.71 -12.79 15.60
CA GLU A 125 -10.78 -14.23 15.75
C GLU A 125 -11.35 -14.92 14.52
N ASN A 126 -12.39 -14.35 13.94
CA ASN A 126 -13.00 -14.88 12.72
C ASN A 126 -12.04 -14.85 11.53
N ILE A 127 -11.23 -13.79 11.40
CA ILE A 127 -10.19 -13.70 10.38
C ILE A 127 -9.13 -14.80 10.61
N TYR A 128 -8.62 -14.96 11.82
CA TYR A 128 -7.64 -15.98 12.14
C TYR A 128 -8.17 -17.40 11.87
N ARG A 129 -9.41 -17.69 12.26
CA ARG A 129 -10.05 -18.97 11.95
C ARG A 129 -10.17 -19.19 10.45
N CYS A 130 -10.57 -18.14 9.71
CA CYS A 130 -10.68 -18.18 8.25
C CYS A 130 -9.35 -18.51 7.57
N LEU A 131 -8.25 -17.92 8.04
CA LEU A 131 -6.91 -18.13 7.45
C LEU A 131 -6.43 -19.58 7.56
N ASN A 132 -6.89 -20.31 8.58
CA ASN A 132 -6.54 -21.71 8.84
C ASN A 132 -7.48 -22.72 8.17
N ASP A 133 -8.51 -22.26 7.47
CA ASP A 133 -9.45 -23.12 6.76
C ASP A 133 -8.88 -23.67 5.44
N VAL A 134 -9.53 -24.71 4.93
CA VAL A 134 -9.27 -25.21 3.57
C VAL A 134 -9.57 -24.08 2.53
N PRO A 135 -8.85 -24.05 1.39
CA PRO A 135 -8.89 -22.90 0.47
C PRO A 135 -10.30 -22.45 0.07
N VAL A 136 -11.19 -23.39 -0.28
CA VAL A 136 -12.57 -23.04 -0.72
C VAL A 136 -13.36 -22.34 0.39
N LEU A 137 -13.34 -22.88 1.61
CA LEU A 137 -14.03 -22.28 2.77
C LEU A 137 -13.39 -20.95 3.18
N ARG A 138 -12.07 -20.84 3.06
CA ARG A 138 -11.34 -19.60 3.30
C ARG A 138 -11.86 -18.47 2.41
N TYR A 139 -12.00 -18.72 1.11
CA TYR A 139 -12.50 -17.70 0.18
C TYR A 139 -13.92 -17.26 0.49
N GLU A 140 -14.82 -18.20 0.73
CA GLU A 140 -16.21 -17.87 1.06
C GLU A 140 -16.32 -17.07 2.36
N LYS A 141 -15.63 -17.49 3.42
CA LYS A 141 -15.61 -16.74 4.69
C LYS A 141 -14.98 -15.36 4.53
N MET A 142 -13.88 -15.26 3.77
CA MET A 142 -13.20 -13.98 3.53
C MET A 142 -14.11 -12.97 2.84
N LYS A 143 -14.92 -13.38 1.86
CA LYS A 143 -15.92 -12.50 1.23
C LYS A 143 -16.86 -11.88 2.25
N HIS A 144 -17.39 -12.69 3.17
CA HIS A 144 -18.30 -12.19 4.20
C HIS A 144 -17.60 -11.25 5.19
N ILE A 145 -16.39 -11.57 5.61
CA ILE A 145 -15.59 -10.72 6.50
C ILE A 145 -15.29 -9.39 5.84
N LEU A 146 -14.80 -9.38 4.59
CA LEU A 146 -14.51 -8.17 3.85
C LEU A 146 -15.76 -7.34 3.59
N SER A 147 -16.90 -7.98 3.31
CA SER A 147 -18.17 -7.29 3.16
C SER A 147 -18.55 -6.54 4.43
N LEU A 148 -18.41 -7.18 5.60
CA LEU A 148 -18.70 -6.53 6.89
C LEU A 148 -17.73 -5.39 7.19
N ILE A 149 -16.43 -5.57 6.92
CA ILE A 149 -15.42 -4.50 7.06
C ILE A 149 -15.80 -3.29 6.20
N PHE A 150 -16.17 -3.53 4.95
CA PHE A 150 -16.53 -2.47 4.01
C PHE A 150 -17.83 -1.76 4.40
N LEU A 151 -18.84 -2.49 4.84
CA LEU A 151 -20.08 -1.90 5.33
C LEU A 151 -19.83 -1.01 6.56
N GLU A 152 -18.96 -1.44 7.47
CA GLU A 152 -18.59 -0.65 8.63
C GLU A 152 -17.80 0.60 8.25
N MET A 153 -16.89 0.52 7.26
CA MET A 153 -16.19 1.70 6.73
C MET A 153 -17.16 2.71 6.13
N ILE A 154 -18.14 2.27 5.33
CA ILE A 154 -19.19 3.12 4.75
C ILE A 154 -20.02 3.75 5.87
N HIS A 155 -20.43 2.97 6.86
CA HIS A 155 -21.23 3.47 8.00
C HIS A 155 -20.48 4.58 8.76
N ARG A 156 -19.21 4.39 9.05
CA ARG A 156 -18.39 5.35 9.81
C ARG A 156 -17.97 6.57 8.99
N SER A 157 -17.87 6.44 7.69
CA SER A 157 -17.47 7.56 6.83
C SER A 157 -18.54 8.63 6.69
N ASN A 158 -19.78 8.34 7.05
CA ASN A 158 -20.94 9.23 6.90
C ASN A 158 -21.16 9.71 5.45
N THR A 159 -20.66 8.95 4.47
CA THR A 159 -20.63 9.30 3.06
C THR A 159 -21.86 8.82 2.30
N ALA A 160 -23.03 9.30 2.68
CA ALA A 160 -24.28 9.02 1.96
C ALA A 160 -24.56 10.05 0.84
N LYS A 161 -23.54 10.39 0.02
CA LYS A 161 -23.72 11.31 -1.11
C LYS A 161 -23.47 10.61 -2.44
N VAL A 162 -24.39 10.80 -3.38
CA VAL A 162 -24.34 10.29 -4.74
C VAL A 162 -23.25 11.02 -5.55
N TYR A 163 -22.26 10.29 -6.04
CA TYR A 163 -21.31 10.81 -7.03
C TYR A 163 -21.31 9.97 -8.30
N ASP A 164 -21.53 10.64 -9.42
CA ASP A 164 -21.48 10.05 -10.76
C ASP A 164 -20.12 10.36 -11.41
N LYS A 165 -19.10 9.57 -11.08
CA LYS A 165 -17.84 9.54 -11.84
C LYS A 165 -17.20 8.16 -11.80
N ALA A 166 -17.09 7.56 -12.99
CA ALA A 166 -16.37 6.31 -13.22
C ALA A 166 -14.86 6.45 -12.92
N LEU A 167 -14.44 6.15 -11.70
CA LEU A 167 -13.04 6.25 -11.26
C LEU A 167 -12.15 5.11 -11.77
N PHE A 168 -12.73 3.94 -12.08
CA PHE A 168 -11.97 2.75 -12.41
C PHE A 168 -12.66 1.89 -13.49
N ILE A 169 -12.72 2.38 -14.73
CA ILE A 169 -13.12 1.55 -15.85
C ILE A 169 -11.89 1.29 -16.73
N LYS A 170 -11.15 0.23 -16.44
CA LYS A 170 -10.15 -0.32 -17.36
C LYS A 170 -10.42 -1.82 -17.54
N LYS A 171 -10.10 -2.34 -18.74
CA LYS A 171 -10.37 -3.72 -19.16
C LYS A 171 -9.79 -4.74 -18.18
N ASN A 172 -10.47 -5.91 -18.04
CA ASN A 172 -9.94 -7.09 -17.38
C ASN A 172 -8.49 -7.38 -17.84
N GLY A 173 -7.61 -7.71 -16.91
CA GLY A 173 -6.18 -7.95 -17.16
C GLY A 173 -5.28 -6.73 -17.04
N TYR A 174 -5.81 -5.52 -17.05
CA TYR A 174 -4.97 -4.31 -16.88
C TYR A 174 -4.43 -4.18 -15.47
N TYR A 175 -5.25 -4.40 -14.48
CA TYR A 175 -4.85 -4.26 -13.08
C TYR A 175 -3.95 -5.39 -12.58
N GLU A 176 -4.10 -6.60 -13.13
CA GLU A 176 -3.14 -7.69 -12.93
C GLU A 176 -1.75 -7.27 -13.43
N THR A 177 -1.71 -6.63 -14.61
CA THR A 177 -0.46 -6.11 -15.18
C THR A 177 0.15 -4.99 -14.34
N VAL A 178 -0.68 -4.07 -13.84
CA VAL A 178 -0.24 -2.98 -12.96
C VAL A 178 0.26 -3.53 -11.63
N ASN A 179 -0.44 -4.49 -11.04
CA ASN A 179 -0.01 -5.16 -9.81
C ASN A 179 1.31 -5.90 -9.98
N ALA A 180 1.48 -6.60 -11.10
CA ALA A 180 2.75 -7.24 -11.43
C ALA A 180 3.88 -6.22 -11.58
N PHE A 181 3.62 -5.07 -12.24
CA PHE A 181 4.57 -3.97 -12.32
C PHE A 181 4.97 -3.47 -10.92
N ASP A 182 4.02 -3.19 -10.04
CA ASP A 182 4.29 -2.69 -8.70
C ASP A 182 5.18 -3.66 -7.92
N ALA A 183 4.86 -4.94 -7.93
CA ALA A 183 5.62 -5.98 -7.24
C ALA A 183 7.07 -6.09 -7.77
N GLU A 184 7.25 -6.15 -9.10
CA GLU A 184 8.58 -6.26 -9.71
C GLU A 184 9.38 -4.96 -9.60
N PHE A 185 8.72 -3.80 -9.65
CA PHE A 185 9.37 -2.51 -9.43
C PHE A 185 9.95 -2.39 -8.01
N GLN A 186 9.23 -2.84 -6.98
CA GLN A 186 9.74 -2.87 -5.61
C GLN A 186 10.97 -3.79 -5.47
N LYS A 187 10.96 -4.96 -6.12
CA LYS A 187 12.13 -5.87 -6.17
C LYS A 187 13.31 -5.23 -6.89
N CYS A 188 13.05 -4.56 -8.03
CA CYS A 188 14.10 -3.86 -8.77
C CYS A 188 14.75 -2.74 -7.94
N LEU A 189 13.99 -2.03 -7.13
CA LEU A 189 14.53 -1.02 -6.22
C LEU A 189 15.45 -1.60 -5.14
N SER A 190 15.14 -2.80 -4.63
CA SER A 190 15.93 -3.44 -3.58
C SER A 190 17.14 -4.21 -4.13
N GLN A 191 17.09 -4.72 -5.37
CA GLN A 191 18.11 -5.56 -5.99
C GLN A 191 18.98 -4.84 -7.02
N ASP A 192 18.82 -3.51 -7.14
CA ASP A 192 19.49 -2.65 -8.15
C ASP A 192 19.36 -3.13 -9.60
N LYS A 193 18.23 -3.72 -9.93
CA LYS A 193 17.98 -4.16 -11.30
C LYS A 193 17.80 -2.97 -12.24
N SER A 194 18.30 -3.11 -13.44
CA SER A 194 18.14 -2.15 -14.52
C SER A 194 16.67 -2.06 -14.98
N PHE A 195 16.33 -1.03 -15.75
CA PHE A 195 15.01 -0.91 -16.37
C PHE A 195 14.75 -2.06 -17.36
N ARG A 196 15.78 -2.53 -18.04
CA ARG A 196 15.69 -3.68 -18.95
C ARG A 196 15.32 -4.96 -18.20
N GLU A 197 15.98 -5.25 -17.09
CA GLU A 197 15.67 -6.43 -16.26
C GLU A 197 14.24 -6.37 -15.68
N LEU A 198 13.74 -5.16 -15.36
CA LEU A 198 12.33 -4.97 -14.99
C LEU A 198 11.39 -5.35 -16.14
N CYS A 199 11.67 -4.91 -17.36
CA CYS A 199 10.88 -5.24 -18.53
C CYS A 199 10.92 -6.76 -18.84
N GLU A 200 12.08 -7.38 -18.73
CA GLU A 200 12.27 -8.82 -18.92
C GLU A 200 11.48 -9.63 -17.86
N ALA A 201 11.54 -9.23 -16.58
CA ALA A 201 10.80 -9.89 -15.51
C ALA A 201 9.27 -9.79 -15.67
N LEU A 202 8.81 -8.71 -16.31
CA LEU A 202 7.39 -8.49 -16.60
C LEU A 202 6.94 -9.10 -17.94
N PHE A 203 7.85 -9.66 -18.74
CA PHE A 203 7.59 -10.08 -20.11
C PHE A 203 6.95 -8.97 -20.96
N MET A 204 7.40 -7.72 -20.78
CA MET A 204 6.84 -6.53 -21.40
C MET A 204 7.91 -5.74 -22.15
N SER A 205 7.51 -5.08 -23.25
CA SER A 205 8.35 -4.11 -23.91
C SER A 205 8.52 -2.84 -23.06
N GLU A 206 9.63 -2.12 -23.21
CA GLU A 206 9.88 -0.83 -22.56
C GLU A 206 8.72 0.15 -22.75
N ARG A 207 8.17 0.22 -23.96
CA ARG A 207 7.03 1.08 -24.29
C ARG A 207 5.78 0.74 -23.47
N GLN A 208 5.53 -0.54 -23.22
CA GLN A 208 4.39 -0.98 -22.39
C GLN A 208 4.58 -0.57 -20.94
N VAL A 209 5.77 -0.80 -20.39
CA VAL A 209 6.11 -0.41 -19.01
C VAL A 209 6.04 1.10 -18.85
N LEU A 210 6.64 1.88 -19.74
CA LEU A 210 6.58 3.35 -19.68
C LEU A 210 5.14 3.88 -19.75
N ARG A 211 4.27 3.24 -20.56
CA ARG A 211 2.85 3.60 -20.63
C ARG A 211 2.13 3.37 -19.30
N ILE A 212 2.43 2.28 -18.60
CA ILE A 212 1.89 2.01 -17.25
C ILE A 212 2.36 3.10 -16.29
N VAL A 213 3.67 3.37 -16.25
CA VAL A 213 4.25 4.36 -15.33
C VAL A 213 3.63 5.74 -15.55
N THR A 214 3.56 6.18 -16.80
CA THR A 214 2.95 7.48 -17.10
C THR A 214 1.45 7.52 -16.79
N ALA A 215 0.71 6.46 -17.10
CA ALA A 215 -0.72 6.40 -16.87
C ALA A 215 -1.08 6.37 -15.38
N GLU A 216 -0.34 5.57 -14.60
CA GLU A 216 -0.69 5.33 -13.19
C GLU A 216 0.02 6.29 -12.23
N TYR A 217 1.26 6.69 -12.50
CA TYR A 217 2.05 7.50 -11.58
C TYR A 217 2.25 8.95 -12.03
N ARG A 218 1.88 9.28 -13.29
CA ARG A 218 2.08 10.62 -13.87
C ARG A 218 3.54 11.10 -13.83
N LYS A 219 4.48 10.17 -13.92
CA LYS A 219 5.93 10.38 -13.82
C LYS A 219 6.64 9.58 -14.89
N THR A 220 7.89 9.91 -15.14
CA THR A 220 8.82 9.04 -15.84
C THR A 220 9.31 7.94 -14.90
N ILE A 221 9.81 6.83 -15.45
CA ILE A 221 10.39 5.74 -14.65
C ILE A 221 11.60 6.23 -13.83
N VAL A 222 12.37 7.16 -14.36
CA VAL A 222 13.54 7.74 -13.69
C VAL A 222 13.12 8.58 -12.50
N GLU A 223 12.11 9.42 -12.67
CA GLU A 223 11.54 10.23 -11.57
C GLU A 223 10.94 9.35 -10.49
N LEU A 224 10.16 8.34 -10.87
CA LEU A 224 9.54 7.40 -9.93
C LEU A 224 10.61 6.65 -9.12
N ARG A 225 11.65 6.15 -9.80
CA ARG A 225 12.77 5.44 -9.15
C ARG A 225 13.56 6.33 -8.20
N SER A 226 13.87 7.55 -8.63
CA SER A 226 14.60 8.53 -7.82
C SER A 226 13.81 8.92 -6.56
N GLU A 227 12.54 9.23 -6.71
CA GLU A 227 11.68 9.60 -5.59
C GLU A 227 11.56 8.46 -4.57
N MET A 228 11.32 7.23 -5.03
CA MET A 228 11.25 6.07 -4.15
C MET A 228 12.54 5.83 -3.38
N ARG A 229 13.71 5.96 -4.04
CA ARG A 229 15.01 5.86 -3.36
C ARG A 229 15.17 6.92 -2.27
N MET A 230 14.76 8.17 -2.55
CA MET A 230 14.86 9.26 -1.59
C MET A 230 13.91 9.09 -0.40
N ARG A 231 12.67 8.65 -0.63
CA ARG A 231 11.71 8.35 0.44
C ARG A 231 12.21 7.21 1.33
N ARG A 232 12.76 6.14 0.75
CA ARG A 232 13.41 5.05 1.50
C ARG A 232 14.61 5.54 2.31
N ALA A 233 15.38 6.49 1.78
CA ALA A 233 16.49 7.09 2.53
C ALA A 233 16.02 7.79 3.80
N VAL A 234 15.00 8.62 3.73
CA VAL A 234 14.40 9.28 4.91
C VAL A 234 13.91 8.24 5.91
N PHE A 235 13.18 7.24 5.43
CA PHE A 235 12.67 6.17 6.26
C PHE A 235 13.78 5.45 7.04
N TYR A 236 14.87 5.04 6.39
CA TYR A 236 16.00 4.40 7.06
C TYR A 236 16.71 5.34 8.03
N LEU A 237 16.83 6.63 7.71
CA LEU A 237 17.39 7.63 8.61
C LEU A 237 16.57 7.81 9.88
N GLU A 238 15.25 7.73 9.79
CA GLU A 238 14.32 7.95 10.90
C GLU A 238 14.07 6.70 11.75
N ASN A 239 14.06 5.51 11.12
CA ASN A 239 13.54 4.29 11.74
C ASN A 239 14.59 3.18 11.95
N THR A 240 15.83 3.39 11.52
CA THR A 240 16.90 2.38 11.69
C THR A 240 18.18 2.99 12.25
N SER A 241 19.05 2.13 12.78
CA SER A 241 20.40 2.48 13.22
C SER A 241 21.45 2.42 12.11
N LEU A 242 21.06 2.13 10.84
CA LEU A 242 21.98 2.04 9.71
C LEU A 242 22.78 3.33 9.56
N SER A 243 24.09 3.24 9.39
CA SER A 243 24.91 4.41 9.08
C SER A 243 24.54 5.03 7.73
N VAL A 244 24.92 6.29 7.50
CA VAL A 244 24.69 6.94 6.18
C VAL A 244 25.35 6.15 5.06
N SER A 245 26.51 5.54 5.31
CA SER A 245 27.20 4.69 4.33
C SER A 245 26.40 3.41 4.03
N GLN A 246 25.88 2.75 5.06
CA GLN A 246 25.03 1.56 4.88
C GLN A 246 23.72 1.89 4.15
N ILE A 247 23.12 3.05 4.44
CA ILE A 247 21.94 3.51 3.70
C ILE A 247 22.27 3.76 2.23
N ALA A 248 23.39 4.42 1.93
CA ALA A 248 23.84 4.65 0.56
C ALA A 248 24.02 3.33 -0.19
N GLU A 249 24.66 2.33 0.43
CA GLU A 249 24.83 0.98 -0.12
C GLU A 249 23.48 0.29 -0.34
N THR A 250 22.60 0.29 0.68
CA THR A 250 21.24 -0.31 0.58
C THR A 250 20.41 0.29 -0.55
N LEU A 251 20.64 1.57 -0.86
CA LEU A 251 19.95 2.30 -1.94
C LEU A 251 20.73 2.27 -3.27
N ASN A 252 21.80 1.47 -3.32
CA ASN A 252 22.60 1.24 -4.52
C ASN A 252 23.26 2.52 -5.06
N TYR A 253 23.84 3.32 -4.15
CA TYR A 253 24.74 4.40 -4.50
C TYR A 253 26.18 3.92 -4.46
N SER A 254 26.96 4.33 -5.44
CA SER A 254 28.37 3.93 -5.56
C SER A 254 29.22 4.44 -4.39
N THR A 255 28.88 5.59 -3.83
CA THR A 255 29.57 6.16 -2.65
C THR A 255 28.59 6.90 -1.73
N PRO A 256 28.86 6.99 -0.41
CA PRO A 256 28.08 7.79 0.53
C PRO A 256 28.04 9.29 0.16
N GLU A 257 29.10 9.79 -0.46
CA GLU A 257 29.20 11.18 -0.91
C GLU A 257 28.21 11.45 -2.05
N SER A 258 28.16 10.56 -3.06
CA SER A 258 27.21 10.67 -4.17
C SER A 258 25.76 10.62 -3.68
N PHE A 259 25.46 9.74 -2.74
CA PHE A 259 24.16 9.70 -2.06
C PHE A 259 23.87 11.03 -1.34
N SER A 260 24.80 11.52 -0.54
CA SER A 260 24.60 12.72 0.27
C SER A 260 24.35 13.96 -0.59
N VAL A 261 25.02 14.07 -1.74
CA VAL A 261 24.81 15.15 -2.72
C VAL A 261 23.39 15.08 -3.30
N VAL A 262 22.95 13.91 -3.76
CA VAL A 262 21.61 13.72 -4.33
C VAL A 262 20.54 13.97 -3.27
N PHE A 263 20.72 13.43 -2.08
CA PHE A 263 19.80 13.59 -0.95
C PHE A 263 19.65 15.09 -0.57
N LYS A 264 20.77 15.81 -0.43
CA LYS A 264 20.76 17.24 -0.11
C LYS A 264 20.08 18.06 -1.22
N LYS A 265 20.32 17.70 -2.49
CA LYS A 265 19.64 18.35 -3.62
C LYS A 265 18.12 18.15 -3.57
N TYR A 266 17.66 16.98 -3.13
CA TYR A 266 16.23 16.62 -3.09
C TYR A 266 15.51 17.26 -1.89
N TYR A 267 16.09 17.15 -0.69
CA TYR A 267 15.44 17.57 0.57
C TYR A 267 15.96 18.91 1.13
N GLN A 268 16.95 19.52 0.51
CA GLN A 268 17.64 20.75 0.99
C GLN A 268 18.29 20.59 2.37
N LYS A 269 18.43 19.33 2.85
CA LYS A 269 19.03 18.93 4.12
C LYS A 269 20.01 17.78 3.90
N THR A 270 21.02 17.68 4.76
CA THR A 270 21.93 16.51 4.74
C THR A 270 21.28 15.29 5.40
N PRO A 271 21.65 14.05 5.02
CA PRO A 271 21.18 12.84 5.69
C PRO A 271 21.38 12.88 7.22
N GLY A 272 22.55 13.34 7.67
CA GLY A 272 22.86 13.47 9.09
C GLY A 272 22.00 14.50 9.83
N ALA A 273 21.56 15.56 9.17
CA ALA A 273 20.63 16.54 9.74
C ALA A 273 19.24 15.92 9.96
N VAL A 274 18.71 15.21 8.95
CA VAL A 274 17.42 14.53 9.04
C VAL A 274 17.43 13.50 10.19
N ARG A 275 18.50 12.72 10.32
CA ARG A 275 18.64 11.76 11.41
C ARG A 275 18.61 12.43 12.78
N ARG A 276 19.38 13.51 12.98
CA ARG A 276 19.38 14.24 14.27
C ARG A 276 18.01 14.80 14.62
N GLU A 277 17.29 15.34 13.64
CA GLU A 277 15.93 15.84 13.84
C GLU A 277 14.97 14.73 14.26
N ALA A 278 15.06 13.56 13.62
CA ALA A 278 14.24 12.40 13.97
C ALA A 278 14.51 11.89 15.39
N HIS A 279 15.80 11.77 15.77
CA HIS A 279 16.16 11.35 17.11
C HIS A 279 15.75 12.38 18.17
N ALA A 280 15.88 13.67 17.89
CA ALA A 280 15.43 14.72 18.81
C ALA A 280 13.91 14.65 19.06
N LYS A 281 13.11 14.35 18.01
CA LYS A 281 11.65 14.16 18.14
C LYS A 281 11.26 12.92 18.93
N LYS A 282 12.02 11.83 18.84
CA LYS A 282 11.76 10.59 19.59
C LYS A 282 12.09 10.72 21.09
N ASN A 283 12.96 11.66 21.47
CA ASN A 283 13.40 11.90 22.84
C ASN A 283 12.67 13.06 23.53
N LEU A 284 11.67 13.65 22.91
CA LEU A 284 10.77 14.61 23.58
C LEU A 284 9.74 13.82 24.41
N PRO A 285 9.58 14.14 25.71
CA PRO A 285 8.70 13.42 26.64
C PRO A 285 7.22 13.51 26.24
#